data_90548b0078b2bd34441e3b2728c1c077
#
_entry.id   90548b0078b2bd34441e3b2728c1c077
#
_cell.length_a   1.000
_cell.length_b   1.000
_cell.length_c   1.000
_cell.angle_alpha   90.00
_cell.angle_beta   90.00
_cell.angle_gamma   90.00
#
_symmetry.space_group_name_H-M   'P 1'
#
loop_
_entity.id
_entity.type
_entity.pdbx_description
1 polymer ?
#
loop_
_entity_poly.entity_id
_entity_poly.type
_entity_poly.pdbx_seq_one_letter_code
_entity_poly.pdbx_strand_id
1 'polypeptide(L)'
;MLLRVNPAAVVAVTAVVVTVAGCSTTVSGSAHRAHPAVPDPHRSYGYVDDRCGLLLDGSIREAVGADHIARPYSGAVCQYMLSRGPDGDAEAPPTTIDITFSWFETGSFDRERALAAERGAVVTDTVVERHEAFLARRDTTGAACSATAAAGTGVLSWWVQFRGQPGGDPCEDAEMLLSATLRSDL
;
A
#
# COMPACT_ATOMS: atom_id res chain seq x y z
N MET A 1 28.76 -72.59 70.94
CA MET A 1 27.46 -72.48 70.28
C MET A 1 27.44 -71.17 69.50
N LEU A 2 27.73 -71.28 68.21
CA LEU A 2 28.00 -70.16 67.32
C LEU A 2 26.72 -69.79 66.59
N LEU A 3 26.21 -68.55 66.76
CA LEU A 3 25.12 -68.02 65.98
C LEU A 3 25.69 -67.32 64.76
N ARG A 4 25.28 -67.80 63.58
CA ARG A 4 25.55 -67.16 62.29
C ARG A 4 24.57 -66.01 62.09
N VAL A 5 25.08 -64.82 61.84
CA VAL A 5 24.33 -63.66 61.43
C VAL A 5 24.39 -63.58 59.88
N ASN A 6 23.23 -63.57 59.28
CA ASN A 6 23.06 -63.40 57.85
C ASN A 6 23.17 -61.90 57.48
N PRO A 7 23.94 -61.51 56.48
CA PRO A 7 23.91 -60.12 55.99
C PRO A 7 22.75 -59.93 55.04
N ALA A 8 21.87 -59.03 55.39
CA ALA A 8 20.81 -58.57 54.53
C ALA A 8 21.36 -57.69 53.41
N ALA A 9 21.01 -58.07 52.20
CA ALA A 9 21.34 -57.36 51.01
C ALA A 9 20.55 -56.03 50.93
N VAL A 10 21.26 -54.89 50.96
CA VAL A 10 20.70 -53.56 50.73
C VAL A 10 20.68 -53.32 49.21
N VAL A 11 19.49 -53.35 48.62
CA VAL A 11 19.26 -52.94 47.22
C VAL A 11 19.14 -51.43 47.18
N ALA A 12 20.15 -50.76 46.69
CA ALA A 12 20.11 -49.30 46.41
C ALA A 12 19.36 -49.07 45.09
N VAL A 13 18.16 -48.51 45.19
CA VAL A 13 17.40 -48.04 44.03
C VAL A 13 17.89 -46.65 43.70
N THR A 14 18.69 -46.51 42.64
CA THR A 14 19.14 -45.24 42.07
C THR A 14 18.00 -44.67 41.22
N ALA A 15 17.27 -43.67 41.72
CA ALA A 15 16.30 -42.91 40.93
C ALA A 15 17.05 -41.95 39.98
N VAL A 16 17.02 -42.21 38.69
CA VAL A 16 17.53 -41.30 37.64
C VAL A 16 16.46 -40.23 37.41
N VAL A 17 16.70 -39.05 37.94
CA VAL A 17 15.90 -37.85 37.62
C VAL A 17 16.35 -37.30 36.27
N VAL A 18 15.57 -37.55 35.24
CA VAL A 18 15.76 -36.94 33.93
C VAL A 18 15.19 -35.53 33.97
N THR A 19 16.05 -34.53 34.14
CA THR A 19 15.67 -33.11 33.99
C THR A 19 15.53 -32.80 32.51
N VAL A 20 14.29 -32.68 32.01
CA VAL A 20 13.98 -32.18 30.68
C VAL A 20 14.23 -30.66 30.70
N ALA A 21 15.43 -30.23 30.25
CA ALA A 21 15.73 -28.85 29.99
C ALA A 21 14.95 -28.42 28.74
N GLY A 22 13.73 -27.96 28.91
CA GLY A 22 12.95 -27.30 27.86
C GLY A 22 13.62 -25.98 27.52
N CYS A 23 14.22 -25.87 26.31
CA CYS A 23 14.64 -24.59 25.76
C CYS A 23 13.40 -23.74 25.50
N SER A 24 13.00 -22.90 26.46
CA SER A 24 12.05 -21.81 26.22
C SER A 24 12.78 -20.68 25.50
N THR A 25 12.77 -20.68 24.18
CA THR A 25 13.14 -19.50 23.40
C THR A 25 12.01 -18.47 23.57
N THR A 26 12.22 -17.47 24.41
CA THR A 26 11.36 -16.29 24.43
C THR A 26 11.54 -15.54 23.12
N VAL A 27 10.58 -15.65 22.21
CA VAL A 27 10.49 -14.78 21.05
C VAL A 27 10.03 -13.41 21.55
N SER A 28 10.96 -12.48 21.71
CA SER A 28 10.64 -11.07 21.94
C SER A 28 10.17 -10.46 20.63
N GLY A 29 8.90 -10.62 20.33
CA GLY A 29 8.22 -9.94 19.23
C GLY A 29 7.30 -8.86 19.79
N SER A 30 7.37 -7.65 19.28
CA SER A 30 6.31 -6.67 19.48
C SER A 30 5.07 -7.18 18.74
N ALA A 31 3.94 -7.32 19.43
CA ALA A 31 2.68 -7.62 18.78
C ALA A 31 2.29 -6.42 17.91
N HIS A 32 2.48 -6.51 16.59
CA HIS A 32 1.88 -5.58 15.67
C HIS A 32 0.42 -5.99 15.44
N ARG A 33 -0.49 -4.98 15.47
CA ARG A 33 -1.88 -5.24 15.10
C ARG A 33 -1.86 -5.77 13.66
N ALA A 34 -2.45 -6.93 13.40
CA ALA A 34 -2.64 -7.41 12.05
C ALA A 34 -3.43 -6.33 11.27
N HIS A 35 -2.92 -5.94 10.10
CA HIS A 35 -3.66 -5.05 9.22
C HIS A 35 -5.02 -5.69 8.88
N PRO A 36 -6.06 -4.86 8.68
CA PRO A 36 -7.32 -5.37 8.17
C PRO A 36 -7.07 -6.21 6.92
N ALA A 37 -7.76 -7.32 6.79
CA ALA A 37 -7.63 -8.13 5.58
C ALA A 37 -8.01 -7.28 4.35
N VAL A 38 -7.13 -7.27 3.34
CA VAL A 38 -7.40 -6.60 2.07
C VAL A 38 -8.67 -7.21 1.45
N PRO A 39 -9.64 -6.41 1.00
CA PRO A 39 -10.91 -6.92 0.46
C PRO A 39 -10.77 -7.88 -0.72
N ASP A 40 -9.69 -7.74 -1.51
CA ASP A 40 -9.45 -8.44 -2.75
C ASP A 40 -8.04 -9.07 -2.85
N PRO A 41 -7.66 -9.97 -1.93
CA PRO A 41 -6.28 -10.42 -1.72
C PRO A 41 -5.64 -11.15 -2.90
N HIS A 42 -6.42 -11.50 -3.93
CA HIS A 42 -5.95 -12.22 -5.12
C HIS A 42 -6.01 -11.38 -6.40
N ARG A 43 -6.40 -10.11 -6.29
CA ARG A 43 -6.54 -9.22 -7.44
C ARG A 43 -5.21 -8.59 -7.82
N SER A 44 -4.91 -8.53 -9.12
CA SER A 44 -3.79 -7.77 -9.68
C SER A 44 -4.29 -6.46 -10.27
N TYR A 45 -3.55 -5.38 -10.03
CA TYR A 45 -3.86 -4.04 -10.53
C TYR A 45 -2.84 -3.54 -11.55
N GLY A 46 -1.96 -4.42 -12.04
CA GLY A 46 -0.91 -4.08 -12.98
C GLY A 46 -1.42 -3.58 -14.33
N TYR A 47 -0.46 -3.44 -15.25
CA TYR A 47 -0.77 -3.12 -16.65
C TYR A 47 -1.25 -4.39 -17.36
N VAL A 48 -2.49 -4.40 -17.82
CA VAL A 48 -3.10 -5.51 -18.53
C VAL A 48 -4.13 -5.00 -19.54
N ASP A 49 -4.19 -5.59 -20.72
CA ASP A 49 -5.15 -5.25 -21.78
C ASP A 49 -5.21 -3.74 -22.08
N ASP A 50 -4.04 -3.12 -22.20
CA ASP A 50 -3.86 -1.68 -22.42
C ASP A 50 -4.49 -0.78 -21.33
N ARG A 51 -4.72 -1.31 -20.14
CA ARG A 51 -5.24 -0.61 -18.97
C ARG A 51 -4.19 -0.52 -17.86
N CYS A 52 -4.14 0.64 -17.22
CA CYS A 52 -3.31 0.88 -16.04
C CYS A 52 -4.24 1.00 -14.82
N GLY A 53 -4.02 0.17 -13.81
CA GLY A 53 -4.92 0.14 -12.65
C GLY A 53 -6.35 -0.22 -13.06
N LEU A 54 -6.49 -1.09 -14.07
CA LEU A 54 -7.77 -1.56 -14.62
C LEU A 54 -8.62 -0.47 -15.30
N LEU A 55 -8.10 0.76 -15.45
CA LEU A 55 -8.79 1.89 -16.06
C LEU A 55 -8.37 2.09 -17.51
N LEU A 56 -9.34 2.41 -18.36
CA LEU A 56 -9.10 2.93 -19.69
C LEU A 56 -8.71 4.42 -19.64
N ASP A 57 -7.94 4.89 -20.60
CA ASP A 57 -7.54 6.30 -20.69
C ASP A 57 -8.74 7.26 -20.64
N GLY A 58 -9.86 6.88 -21.29
CA GLY A 58 -11.11 7.63 -21.24
C GLY A 58 -11.67 7.78 -19.81
N SER A 59 -11.63 6.71 -19.01
CA SER A 59 -12.09 6.73 -17.62
C SER A 59 -11.19 7.56 -16.72
N ILE A 60 -9.86 7.53 -16.96
CA ILE A 60 -8.90 8.39 -16.24
C ILE A 60 -9.18 9.86 -16.57
N ARG A 61 -9.34 10.19 -17.86
CA ARG A 61 -9.66 11.56 -18.30
C ARG A 61 -10.96 12.06 -17.66
N GLU A 62 -12.02 11.24 -17.66
CA GLU A 62 -13.32 11.57 -17.09
C GLU A 62 -13.23 11.78 -15.57
N ALA A 63 -12.53 10.89 -14.86
CA ALA A 63 -12.38 10.97 -13.41
C ALA A 63 -11.76 12.28 -12.93
N VAL A 64 -10.80 12.84 -13.69
CA VAL A 64 -10.15 14.10 -13.32
C VAL A 64 -10.73 15.31 -14.08
N GLY A 65 -11.82 15.14 -14.83
CA GLY A 65 -12.47 16.23 -15.57
C GLY A 65 -11.57 16.88 -16.62
N ALA A 66 -10.66 16.12 -17.27
CA ALA A 66 -9.76 16.65 -18.28
C ALA A 66 -10.37 16.59 -19.68
N ASP A 67 -9.95 17.55 -20.55
CA ASP A 67 -10.38 17.60 -21.95
C ASP A 67 -9.56 16.69 -22.84
N HIS A 68 -8.24 16.62 -22.56
CA HIS A 68 -7.29 15.84 -23.33
C HIS A 68 -6.45 14.94 -22.44
N ILE A 69 -6.05 13.78 -22.99
CA ILE A 69 -5.15 12.82 -22.34
C ILE A 69 -4.13 12.28 -23.35
N ALA A 70 -2.89 12.18 -22.95
CA ALA A 70 -1.84 11.43 -23.63
C ALA A 70 -1.16 10.49 -22.63
N ARG A 71 -0.83 9.28 -23.08
CA ARG A 71 -0.11 8.28 -22.29
C ARG A 71 1.26 8.02 -22.89
N PRO A 72 2.31 8.77 -22.50
CA PRO A 72 3.66 8.62 -23.04
C PRO A 72 4.34 7.31 -22.62
N TYR A 73 3.91 6.72 -21.51
CA TYR A 73 4.50 5.47 -21.00
C TYR A 73 3.45 4.56 -20.36
N SER A 74 3.57 3.26 -20.64
CA SER A 74 2.73 2.20 -20.08
C SER A 74 3.57 0.96 -19.76
N GLY A 75 3.27 0.34 -18.61
CA GLY A 75 4.00 -0.82 -18.08
C GLY A 75 3.75 -1.00 -16.59
N ALA A 76 4.77 -1.44 -15.83
CA ALA A 76 4.68 -1.54 -14.36
C ALA A 76 4.34 -0.20 -13.69
N VAL A 77 4.73 0.90 -14.34
CA VAL A 77 4.31 2.27 -14.05
C VAL A 77 3.66 2.81 -15.32
N CYS A 78 2.57 3.56 -15.19
CA CYS A 78 1.97 4.27 -16.31
C CYS A 78 2.05 5.77 -16.07
N GLN A 79 2.36 6.53 -17.12
CA GLN A 79 2.44 7.98 -17.06
C GLN A 79 1.43 8.60 -18.04
N TYR A 80 0.77 9.64 -17.56
CA TYR A 80 -0.21 10.38 -18.33
C TYR A 80 0.08 11.88 -18.25
N MET A 81 -0.21 12.57 -19.32
CA MET A 81 -0.23 14.01 -19.41
C MET A 81 -1.64 14.42 -19.84
N LEU A 82 -2.29 15.22 -19.04
CA LEU A 82 -3.65 15.68 -19.28
C LEU A 82 -3.68 17.21 -19.34
N SER A 83 -4.71 17.74 -19.97
CA SER A 83 -5.04 19.16 -19.89
C SER A 83 -6.51 19.33 -19.52
N ARG A 84 -6.75 20.27 -18.61
CA ARG A 84 -8.07 20.70 -18.18
C ARG A 84 -8.22 22.16 -18.55
N GLY A 85 -9.30 22.50 -19.27
CA GLY A 85 -9.63 23.89 -19.59
C GLY A 85 -9.92 24.72 -18.34
N PRO A 86 -9.85 26.04 -18.46
CA PRO A 86 -10.15 26.91 -17.33
C PRO A 86 -11.62 26.84 -16.95
N ASP A 87 -11.89 26.74 -15.64
CA ASP A 87 -13.24 26.80 -15.09
C ASP A 87 -13.79 28.22 -15.28
N GLY A 88 -14.63 28.41 -16.29
CA GLY A 88 -15.42 29.61 -16.49
C GLY A 88 -14.72 30.85 -17.08
N ASP A 89 -13.41 30.82 -17.31
CA ASP A 89 -12.66 31.91 -17.92
C ASP A 89 -11.95 31.43 -19.20
N ALA A 90 -12.55 31.74 -20.36
CA ALA A 90 -12.09 31.21 -21.65
C ALA A 90 -10.70 31.75 -22.09
N GLU A 91 -10.15 32.75 -21.41
CA GLU A 91 -8.84 33.32 -21.70
C GLU A 91 -7.70 32.77 -20.83
N ALA A 92 -8.00 32.05 -19.74
CA ALA A 92 -6.96 31.47 -18.91
C ALA A 92 -6.30 30.26 -19.60
N PRO A 93 -4.98 30.06 -19.46
CA PRO A 93 -4.32 28.89 -20.02
C PRO A 93 -4.83 27.59 -19.36
N PRO A 94 -4.92 26.49 -20.11
CA PRO A 94 -5.33 25.21 -19.54
C PRO A 94 -4.34 24.72 -18.49
N THR A 95 -4.86 24.11 -17.42
CA THR A 95 -4.04 23.43 -16.40
C THR A 95 -3.49 22.13 -16.99
N THR A 96 -2.16 21.96 -16.94
CA THR A 96 -1.52 20.71 -17.27
C THR A 96 -1.46 19.82 -16.02
N ILE A 97 -1.87 18.57 -16.16
CA ILE A 97 -1.92 17.58 -15.07
C ILE A 97 -1.02 16.41 -15.46
N ASP A 98 -0.01 16.13 -14.64
CA ASP A 98 0.77 14.90 -14.75
C ASP A 98 0.19 13.87 -13.80
N ILE A 99 -0.03 12.65 -14.29
CA ILE A 99 -0.53 11.54 -13.50
C ILE A 99 0.43 10.37 -13.65
N THR A 100 0.73 9.71 -12.54
CA THR A 100 1.50 8.47 -12.51
C THR A 100 0.72 7.41 -11.74
N PHE A 101 0.46 6.30 -12.42
CA PHE A 101 -0.02 5.07 -11.80
C PHE A 101 1.16 4.16 -11.48
N SER A 102 1.12 3.48 -10.32
CA SER A 102 2.11 2.48 -9.92
C SER A 102 1.43 1.32 -9.21
N TRP A 103 1.84 0.11 -9.58
CA TRP A 103 1.46 -1.12 -8.90
C TRP A 103 2.70 -1.89 -8.45
N PHE A 104 2.83 -2.13 -7.16
CA PHE A 104 3.91 -2.88 -6.54
C PHE A 104 3.35 -4.16 -5.94
N GLU A 105 3.38 -5.26 -6.70
CA GLU A 105 2.79 -6.54 -6.31
C GLU A 105 3.30 -7.08 -4.98
N THR A 106 4.56 -6.80 -4.64
CA THR A 106 5.20 -7.18 -3.37
C THR A 106 5.48 -5.99 -2.47
N GLY A 107 4.79 -4.86 -2.72
CA GLY A 107 4.92 -3.63 -1.94
C GLY A 107 4.41 -3.79 -0.51
N SER A 108 4.98 -3.02 0.40
CA SER A 108 4.50 -2.90 1.78
C SER A 108 3.86 -1.53 1.98
N PHE A 109 2.59 -1.51 2.37
CA PHE A 109 1.81 -0.30 2.63
C PHE A 109 2.50 0.61 3.66
N ASP A 110 2.92 0.04 4.80
CA ASP A 110 3.63 0.79 5.85
C ASP A 110 4.92 1.42 5.35
N ARG A 111 5.67 0.68 4.51
CA ARG A 111 6.91 1.18 3.95
C ARG A 111 6.66 2.36 3.01
N GLU A 112 5.68 2.26 2.11
CA GLU A 112 5.35 3.37 1.19
C GLU A 112 4.86 4.59 1.96
N ARG A 113 4.06 4.39 3.02
CA ARG A 113 3.61 5.45 3.90
C ARG A 113 4.78 6.13 4.63
N ALA A 114 5.71 5.36 5.19
CA ALA A 114 6.90 5.89 5.84
C ALA A 114 7.79 6.66 4.87
N LEU A 115 8.03 6.12 3.67
CA LEU A 115 8.81 6.79 2.63
C LEU A 115 8.18 8.11 2.16
N ALA A 116 6.86 8.20 2.09
CA ALA A 116 6.16 9.44 1.76
C ALA A 116 6.45 10.52 2.82
N ALA A 117 6.35 10.17 4.11
CA ALA A 117 6.64 11.06 5.22
C ALA A 117 8.14 11.48 5.25
N GLU A 118 9.06 10.54 5.06
CA GLU A 118 10.52 10.81 5.00
C GLU A 118 10.87 11.78 3.87
N ARG A 119 10.13 11.74 2.75
CA ARG A 119 10.29 12.66 1.62
C ARG A 119 9.61 14.02 1.83
N GLY A 120 9.08 14.27 3.02
CA GLY A 120 8.48 15.54 3.40
C GLY A 120 7.04 15.73 2.94
N ALA A 121 6.32 14.66 2.62
CA ALA A 121 4.89 14.74 2.36
C ALA A 121 4.10 14.88 3.66
N VAL A 122 3.01 15.63 3.62
CA VAL A 122 1.97 15.61 4.66
C VAL A 122 1.10 14.38 4.39
N VAL A 123 1.16 13.39 5.29
CA VAL A 123 0.46 12.11 5.14
C VAL A 123 -0.80 12.12 5.99
N THR A 124 -1.93 11.76 5.35
CA THR A 124 -3.25 11.64 6.00
C THR A 124 -3.80 10.24 5.74
N ASP A 125 -4.06 9.48 6.80
CA ASP A 125 -4.65 8.16 6.70
C ASP A 125 -6.14 8.26 6.36
N THR A 126 -6.61 7.38 5.48
CA THR A 126 -7.99 7.30 4.99
C THR A 126 -8.39 5.86 4.67
N VAL A 127 -9.63 5.67 4.25
CA VAL A 127 -10.14 4.41 3.73
C VAL A 127 -10.86 4.68 2.42
N VAL A 128 -10.42 4.03 1.34
CA VAL A 128 -11.03 4.15 0.01
C VAL A 128 -11.58 2.79 -0.42
N GLU A 129 -12.86 2.69 -0.73
CA GLU A 129 -13.54 1.44 -1.14
C GLU A 129 -13.22 0.25 -0.20
N ARG A 130 -13.23 0.49 1.13
CA ARG A 130 -12.89 -0.45 2.20
C ARG A 130 -11.42 -0.88 2.27
N HIS A 131 -10.54 -0.32 1.44
CA HIS A 131 -9.10 -0.53 1.50
C HIS A 131 -8.46 0.49 2.43
N GLU A 132 -7.51 0.04 3.25
CA GLU A 132 -6.64 0.95 4.00
C GLU A 132 -5.82 1.77 3.02
N ALA A 133 -5.84 3.08 3.18
CA ALA A 133 -5.23 4.03 2.25
C ALA A 133 -4.60 5.23 2.98
N PHE A 134 -3.75 5.96 2.28
CA PHE A 134 -3.29 7.28 2.72
C PHE A 134 -3.20 8.23 1.53
N LEU A 135 -3.37 9.52 1.84
CA LEU A 135 -3.05 10.62 0.95
C LEU A 135 -1.71 11.21 1.36
N ALA A 136 -0.85 11.54 0.39
CA ALA A 136 0.45 12.15 0.66
C ALA A 136 0.62 13.39 -0.22
N ARG A 137 0.43 14.58 0.39
CA ARG A 137 0.54 15.88 -0.28
C ARG A 137 1.97 16.41 -0.26
N ARG A 138 2.43 16.87 -1.42
CA ARG A 138 3.73 17.55 -1.57
C ARG A 138 3.60 18.73 -2.52
N ASP A 139 3.87 19.92 -2.01
CA ASP A 139 3.70 21.17 -2.77
C ASP A 139 5.05 21.86 -3.07
N THR A 140 6.12 21.09 -3.22
CA THR A 140 7.49 21.65 -3.44
C THR A 140 7.72 22.19 -4.85
N THR A 141 7.04 21.63 -5.87
CA THR A 141 7.21 21.98 -7.29
C THR A 141 5.87 22.19 -8.00
N GLY A 142 4.86 22.66 -7.28
CA GLY A 142 3.46 22.71 -7.68
C GLY A 142 2.63 21.82 -6.78
N ALA A 143 1.31 21.96 -6.85
CA ALA A 143 0.40 21.15 -6.06
C ALA A 143 0.44 19.70 -6.51
N ALA A 144 0.85 18.80 -5.63
CA ALA A 144 0.94 17.37 -5.91
C ALA A 144 0.43 16.52 -4.75
N CYS A 145 -0.23 15.40 -5.07
CA CYS A 145 -0.69 14.44 -4.09
C CYS A 145 -0.67 13.02 -4.64
N SER A 146 -0.41 12.04 -3.79
CA SER A 146 -0.68 10.64 -4.10
C SER A 146 -1.78 10.09 -3.21
N ALA A 147 -2.61 9.22 -3.77
CA ALA A 147 -3.51 8.34 -3.06
C ALA A 147 -2.99 6.91 -3.20
N THR A 148 -2.70 6.27 -2.08
CA THR A 148 -2.05 4.95 -2.03
C THR A 148 -2.85 4.03 -1.14
N ALA A 149 -3.11 2.80 -1.60
CA ALA A 149 -3.87 1.80 -0.86
C ALA A 149 -3.16 0.45 -0.80
N ALA A 150 -3.40 -0.29 0.29
CA ALA A 150 -3.17 -1.71 0.33
C ALA A 150 -4.25 -2.39 -0.53
N ALA A 151 -3.87 -3.08 -1.60
CA ALA A 151 -4.79 -3.71 -2.53
C ALA A 151 -4.18 -5.01 -3.09
N GLY A 152 -5.00 -6.01 -3.37
CA GLY A 152 -4.51 -7.29 -3.84
C GLY A 152 -3.39 -7.85 -2.98
N THR A 153 -2.28 -8.23 -3.61
CA THR A 153 -1.07 -8.74 -2.93
C THR A 153 -0.05 -7.65 -2.60
N GLY A 154 -0.34 -6.38 -2.89
CA GLY A 154 0.66 -5.32 -2.80
C GLY A 154 0.11 -3.94 -2.53
N VAL A 155 0.70 -2.95 -3.18
CA VAL A 155 0.39 -1.54 -3.00
C VAL A 155 0.09 -0.87 -4.33
N LEU A 156 -1.03 -0.20 -4.38
CA LEU A 156 -1.53 0.58 -5.51
C LEU A 156 -1.40 2.06 -5.22
N SER A 157 -0.88 2.85 -6.16
CA SER A 157 -0.73 4.30 -5.98
C SER A 157 -1.07 5.08 -7.25
N TRP A 158 -1.86 6.12 -7.09
CA TRP A 158 -2.07 7.17 -8.06
C TRP A 158 -1.46 8.46 -7.56
N TRP A 159 -0.56 9.06 -8.34
CA TRP A 159 0.06 10.34 -8.07
C TRP A 159 -0.41 11.37 -9.11
N VAL A 160 -0.85 12.54 -8.64
CA VAL A 160 -1.36 13.63 -9.46
C VAL A 160 -0.56 14.89 -9.14
N GLN A 161 -0.12 15.61 -10.17
CA GLN A 161 0.56 16.89 -10.03
C GLN A 161 -0.01 17.90 -11.03
N PHE A 162 -0.36 19.07 -10.54
CA PHE A 162 -0.72 20.20 -11.37
C PHE A 162 0.52 21.03 -11.70
N ARG A 163 0.69 21.35 -12.99
CA ARG A 163 1.71 22.28 -13.45
C ARG A 163 1.08 23.66 -13.63
N GLY A 164 1.66 24.68 -13.02
CA GLY A 164 1.15 26.04 -13.07
C GLY A 164 0.14 26.33 -11.95
N GLN A 165 -0.87 27.12 -12.27
CA GLN A 165 -1.94 27.44 -11.30
C GLN A 165 -2.86 26.21 -11.13
N PRO A 166 -3.09 25.73 -9.91
CA PRO A 166 -3.97 24.59 -9.70
C PRO A 166 -5.42 24.95 -9.99
N GLY A 167 -6.06 24.23 -10.93
CA GLY A 167 -7.51 24.25 -11.14
C GLY A 167 -8.20 23.14 -10.35
N GLY A 168 -7.94 23.01 -9.03
CA GLY A 168 -8.53 21.97 -8.19
C GLY A 168 -7.59 21.47 -7.10
N ASP A 169 -7.94 20.36 -6.45
CA ASP A 169 -7.13 19.69 -5.43
C ASP A 169 -6.55 18.37 -5.99
N PRO A 170 -5.22 18.23 -6.09
CA PRO A 170 -4.60 17.00 -6.59
C PRO A 170 -4.87 15.78 -5.69
N CYS A 171 -5.21 15.96 -4.41
CA CYS A 171 -5.59 14.86 -3.54
C CYS A 171 -6.98 14.32 -3.88
N GLU A 172 -7.93 15.19 -4.21
CA GLU A 172 -9.26 14.78 -4.66
C GLU A 172 -9.18 13.98 -5.97
N ASP A 173 -8.41 14.48 -6.95
CA ASP A 173 -8.20 13.79 -8.23
C ASP A 173 -7.51 12.43 -8.02
N ALA A 174 -6.48 12.36 -7.16
CA ALA A 174 -5.79 11.10 -6.86
C ALA A 174 -6.69 10.08 -6.15
N GLU A 175 -7.52 10.54 -5.20
CA GLU A 175 -8.47 9.68 -4.49
C GLU A 175 -9.60 9.20 -5.41
N MET A 176 -10.09 10.03 -6.33
CA MET A 176 -11.07 9.62 -7.36
C MET A 176 -10.51 8.53 -8.25
N LEU A 177 -9.27 8.65 -8.72
CA LEU A 177 -8.60 7.63 -9.54
C LEU A 177 -8.40 6.32 -8.75
N LEU A 178 -7.98 6.42 -7.50
CA LEU A 178 -7.84 5.27 -6.61
C LEU A 178 -9.19 4.55 -6.41
N SER A 179 -10.23 5.31 -6.10
CA SER A 179 -11.59 4.78 -5.93
C SER A 179 -12.11 4.12 -7.22
N ALA A 180 -11.91 4.77 -8.38
CA ALA A 180 -12.31 4.21 -9.67
C ALA A 180 -11.60 2.87 -9.96
N THR A 181 -10.29 2.79 -9.66
CA THR A 181 -9.50 1.55 -9.80
C THR A 181 -10.02 0.43 -8.89
N LEU A 182 -10.26 0.74 -7.61
CA LEU A 182 -10.69 -0.25 -6.63
C LEU A 182 -12.12 -0.78 -6.89
N ARG A 183 -12.98 0.03 -7.52
CA ARG A 183 -14.35 -0.35 -7.93
C ARG A 183 -14.44 -1.00 -9.30
N SER A 184 -13.40 -0.85 -10.16
CA SER A 184 -13.49 -1.39 -11.52
C SER A 184 -13.62 -2.91 -11.48
N ASP A 185 -14.65 -3.45 -12.12
CA ASP A 185 -14.79 -4.87 -12.39
C ASP A 185 -14.03 -5.20 -13.69
N LEU A 186 -13.34 -6.36 -13.70
CA LEU A 186 -12.69 -6.90 -14.90
C LEU A 186 -13.72 -7.63 -15.77
#